data_c16417e88ea3972154a3c3daaf641b58
#
_entry.id   c16417e88ea3972154a3c3daaf641b58
#
_cell.length_a   1.000
_cell.length_b   1.000
_cell.length_c   1.000
_cell.angle_alpha   90.00
_cell.angle_beta   90.00
_cell.angle_gamma   90.00
#
_symmetry.space_group_name_H-M   'P 1'
#
loop_
_entity.id
_entity.type
_entity.pdbx_description
1 polymer ?
#
loop_
_entity_poly.entity_id
_entity_poly.type
_entity_poly.pdbx_seq_one_letter_code
_entity_poly.pdbx_strand_id
1 'polypeptide(L)'
;MIDNLKALAAVIDSKSLTKAASRLFLTQSAISRRIQQLEETLGGTLLDRTQRPPAATALGQRVYEQALPILRAVDQLVALTRRDAAPTGTLRIGMSHAIGDIILVEAIEQLSRAFPGLDIRVRADRGDHLADRVSAGELDAAIVIMAPDMRPMAPLIGRGPRRGAFARMG
;
A
#
# COMPACT_ATOMS: atom_id res chain seq x y z
N MET A 1 5.85 -17.11 7.23
CA MET A 1 4.71 -16.65 6.39
C MET A 1 4.70 -15.13 6.20
N ILE A 2 4.51 -14.32 7.23
CA ILE A 2 4.39 -12.85 7.12
C ILE A 2 5.58 -12.21 6.40
N ASP A 3 6.81 -12.56 6.76
CA ASP A 3 8.01 -12.01 6.11
C ASP A 3 8.13 -12.41 4.64
N ASN A 4 7.60 -13.57 4.25
CA ASN A 4 7.57 -14.02 2.87
C ASN A 4 6.55 -13.21 2.06
N LEU A 5 5.37 -12.91 2.65
CA LEU A 5 4.38 -12.01 2.06
C LEU A 5 4.94 -10.58 1.91
N LYS A 6 5.67 -10.07 2.92
CA LYS A 6 6.36 -8.77 2.83
C LYS A 6 7.37 -8.75 1.67
N ALA A 7 8.12 -9.83 1.47
CA ALA A 7 9.09 -9.93 0.37
C ALA A 7 8.38 -9.90 -0.99
N LEU A 8 7.30 -10.66 -1.16
CA LEU A 8 6.50 -10.65 -2.40
C LEU A 8 5.95 -9.26 -2.68
N ALA A 9 5.30 -8.64 -1.70
CA ALA A 9 4.73 -7.30 -1.85
C ALA A 9 5.80 -6.26 -2.23
N ALA A 10 6.97 -6.29 -1.57
CA ALA A 10 8.05 -5.37 -1.88
C ALA A 10 8.59 -5.53 -3.33
N VAL A 11 8.65 -6.75 -3.85
CA VAL A 11 9.10 -7.01 -5.23
C VAL A 11 8.06 -6.53 -6.23
N ILE A 12 6.79 -6.82 -6.03
CA ILE A 12 5.70 -6.38 -6.93
C ILE A 12 5.62 -4.85 -6.95
N ASP A 13 5.64 -4.20 -5.78
CA ASP A 13 5.60 -2.74 -5.66
C ASP A 13 6.77 -2.05 -6.36
N SER A 14 7.99 -2.55 -6.16
CA SER A 14 9.21 -1.92 -6.67
C SER A 14 9.58 -2.36 -8.09
N LYS A 15 8.95 -3.43 -8.59
CA LYS A 15 9.31 -4.13 -9.83
C LYS A 15 10.81 -4.46 -9.91
N SER A 16 11.42 -4.77 -8.75
CA SER A 16 12.86 -5.01 -8.66
C SER A 16 13.21 -5.77 -7.39
N LEU A 17 13.90 -6.91 -7.54
CA LEU A 17 14.42 -7.67 -6.41
C LEU A 17 15.45 -6.88 -5.60
N THR A 18 16.29 -6.09 -6.28
CA THR A 18 17.34 -5.29 -5.62
C THR A 18 16.72 -4.16 -4.79
N LYS A 19 15.74 -3.43 -5.36
CA LYS A 19 15.03 -2.37 -4.62
C LYS A 19 14.23 -2.94 -3.46
N ALA A 20 13.59 -4.09 -3.64
CA ALA A 20 12.87 -4.79 -2.56
C ALA A 20 13.83 -5.20 -1.43
N ALA A 21 15.01 -5.71 -1.78
CA ALA A 21 16.05 -6.09 -0.83
C ALA A 21 16.52 -4.88 0.00
N SER A 22 16.88 -3.78 -0.65
CA SER A 22 17.26 -2.54 0.04
C SER A 22 16.16 -2.02 0.96
N ARG A 23 14.89 -2.05 0.50
CA ARG A 23 13.73 -1.60 1.30
C ARG A 23 13.50 -2.43 2.56
N LEU A 24 13.76 -3.73 2.49
CA LEU A 24 13.57 -4.65 3.61
C LEU A 24 14.86 -4.91 4.41
N PHE A 25 15.94 -4.19 4.10
CA PHE A 25 17.27 -4.38 4.73
C PHE A 25 17.77 -5.83 4.63
N LEU A 26 17.58 -6.44 3.45
CA LEU A 26 17.95 -7.81 3.14
C LEU A 26 18.84 -7.87 1.91
N THR A 27 19.45 -9.04 1.68
CA THR A 27 20.11 -9.34 0.41
C THR A 27 19.09 -9.77 -0.66
N GLN A 28 19.43 -9.62 -1.94
CA GLN A 28 18.59 -10.09 -3.04
C GLN A 28 18.35 -11.61 -2.97
N SER A 29 19.36 -12.38 -2.55
CA SER A 29 19.24 -13.83 -2.37
C SER A 29 18.25 -14.18 -1.25
N ALA A 30 18.24 -13.41 -0.15
CA ALA A 30 17.28 -13.60 0.94
C ALA A 30 15.84 -13.32 0.46
N ILE A 31 15.62 -12.27 -0.32
CA ILE A 31 14.30 -11.99 -0.95
C ILE A 31 13.88 -13.15 -1.84
N SER A 32 14.77 -13.62 -2.74
CA SER A 32 14.46 -14.73 -3.63
C SER A 32 14.09 -16.00 -2.87
N ARG A 33 14.83 -16.32 -1.80
CA ARG A 33 14.55 -17.47 -0.93
C ARG A 33 13.20 -17.36 -0.23
N ARG A 34 12.85 -16.18 0.29
CA ARG A 34 11.55 -15.95 0.93
C ARG A 34 10.38 -16.15 -0.04
N ILE A 35 10.54 -15.68 -1.27
CA ILE A 35 9.50 -15.84 -2.31
C ILE A 35 9.39 -17.32 -2.69
N GLN A 36 10.51 -18.02 -2.87
CA GLN A 36 10.50 -19.46 -3.15
C GLN A 36 9.79 -20.26 -2.05
N GLN A 37 10.09 -19.99 -0.79
CA GLN A 37 9.38 -20.61 0.34
C GLN A 37 7.88 -20.33 0.34
N LEU A 38 7.47 -19.14 -0.10
CA LEU A 38 6.07 -18.81 -0.25
C LEU A 38 5.43 -19.60 -1.40
N GLU A 39 6.11 -19.70 -2.54
CA GLU A 39 5.70 -20.49 -3.69
C GLU A 39 5.53 -21.98 -3.33
N GLU A 40 6.49 -22.54 -2.58
CA GLU A 40 6.41 -23.89 -2.04
C GLU A 40 5.22 -24.09 -1.11
N THR A 41 4.99 -23.13 -0.20
CA THR A 41 3.90 -23.20 0.78
C THR A 41 2.52 -23.12 0.10
N LEU A 42 2.40 -22.30 -0.94
CA LEU A 42 1.13 -22.08 -1.65
C LEU A 42 0.93 -23.01 -2.86
N GLY A 43 1.95 -23.81 -3.20
CA GLY A 43 1.89 -24.78 -4.29
C GLY A 43 1.84 -24.16 -5.68
N GLY A 44 2.41 -22.95 -5.88
CA GLY A 44 2.38 -22.32 -7.19
C GLY A 44 3.36 -21.17 -7.37
N THR A 45 3.72 -20.88 -8.63
CA THR A 45 4.66 -19.81 -8.98
C THR A 45 3.99 -18.44 -8.87
N LEU A 46 4.58 -17.54 -8.10
CA LEU A 46 4.07 -16.20 -7.84
C LEU A 46 4.77 -15.13 -8.69
N LEU A 47 6.03 -15.36 -9.08
CA LEU A 47 6.80 -14.46 -9.94
C LEU A 47 7.27 -15.16 -11.21
N ASP A 48 7.00 -14.52 -12.34
CA ASP A 48 7.61 -14.87 -13.62
C ASP A 48 9.02 -14.26 -13.67
N ARG A 49 10.02 -15.11 -13.53
CA ARG A 49 11.44 -14.73 -13.53
C ARG A 49 12.04 -14.69 -14.93
N THR A 50 11.29 -15.08 -15.96
CA THR A 50 11.73 -15.00 -17.37
C THR A 50 11.69 -13.56 -17.85
N GLN A 51 10.83 -12.73 -17.26
CA GLN A 51 10.73 -11.31 -17.55
C GLN A 51 11.80 -10.51 -16.80
N ARG A 52 12.22 -9.41 -17.39
CA ARG A 52 13.14 -8.45 -16.78
C ARG A 52 12.56 -7.04 -16.92
N PRO A 53 12.06 -6.45 -15.83
CA PRO A 53 12.04 -6.94 -14.44
C PRO A 53 11.08 -8.11 -14.22
N PRO A 54 11.26 -8.92 -13.16
CA PRO A 54 10.34 -9.99 -12.80
C PRO A 54 8.92 -9.44 -12.60
N ALA A 55 7.93 -10.12 -13.17
CA ALA A 55 6.53 -9.74 -13.08
C ALA A 55 5.74 -10.72 -12.20
N ALA A 56 4.67 -10.26 -11.57
CA ALA A 56 3.76 -11.14 -10.86
C ALA A 56 2.99 -12.02 -11.86
N THR A 57 2.87 -13.33 -11.57
CA THR A 57 1.93 -14.20 -12.26
C THR A 57 0.49 -13.83 -11.88
N ALA A 58 -0.53 -14.37 -12.57
CA ALA A 58 -1.93 -14.18 -12.18
C ALA A 58 -2.20 -14.67 -10.74
N LEU A 59 -1.55 -15.76 -10.32
CA LEU A 59 -1.60 -16.24 -8.93
C LEU A 59 -0.87 -15.27 -7.99
N GLY A 60 0.32 -14.81 -8.38
CA GLY A 60 1.11 -13.85 -7.60
C GLY A 60 0.36 -12.55 -7.36
N GLN A 61 -0.35 -12.04 -8.35
CA GLN A 61 -1.18 -10.84 -8.21
C GLN A 61 -2.32 -11.04 -7.21
N ARG A 62 -3.05 -12.15 -7.29
CA ARG A 62 -4.12 -12.49 -6.33
C ARG A 62 -3.60 -12.67 -4.92
N VAL A 63 -2.45 -13.35 -4.77
CA VAL A 63 -1.80 -13.51 -3.46
C VAL A 63 -1.37 -12.16 -2.90
N TYR A 64 -0.80 -11.28 -3.72
CA TYR A 64 -0.43 -9.93 -3.33
C TYR A 64 -1.63 -9.15 -2.81
N GLU A 65 -2.75 -9.13 -3.53
CA GLU A 65 -3.97 -8.43 -3.13
C GLU A 65 -4.52 -8.94 -1.78
N GLN A 66 -4.53 -10.26 -1.58
CA GLN A 66 -4.95 -10.86 -0.31
C GLN A 66 -3.92 -10.65 0.83
N ALA A 67 -2.64 -10.52 0.50
CA ALA A 67 -1.60 -10.26 1.49
C ALA A 67 -1.65 -8.84 2.07
N LEU A 68 -2.07 -7.84 1.29
CA LEU A 68 -2.10 -6.45 1.73
C LEU A 68 -2.91 -6.22 3.01
N PRO A 69 -4.17 -6.68 3.13
CA PRO A 69 -4.94 -6.53 4.36
C PRO A 69 -4.32 -7.28 5.55
N ILE A 70 -3.72 -8.45 5.31
CA ILE A 70 -3.04 -9.23 6.36
C ILE A 70 -1.83 -8.46 6.90
N LEU A 71 -0.99 -7.92 6.01
CA LEU A 71 0.19 -7.15 6.39
C LEU A 71 -0.19 -5.89 7.18
N ARG A 72 -1.28 -5.23 6.79
CA ARG A 72 -1.81 -4.09 7.54
C ARG A 72 -2.30 -4.48 8.94
N ALA A 73 -3.02 -5.58 9.06
CA ALA A 73 -3.48 -6.07 10.35
C ALA A 73 -2.29 -6.31 11.30
N VAL A 74 -1.19 -6.86 10.77
CA VAL A 74 0.06 -7.04 11.53
C VAL A 74 0.66 -5.70 11.93
N ASP A 75 0.73 -4.73 11.02
CA ASP A 75 1.28 -3.40 11.32
C ASP A 75 0.41 -2.67 12.36
N GLN A 76 -0.92 -2.83 12.31
CA GLN A 76 -1.84 -2.31 13.32
C GLN A 76 -1.60 -2.92 14.71
N LEU A 77 -1.35 -4.24 14.78
CA LEU A 77 -1.00 -4.89 16.06
C LEU A 77 0.29 -4.32 16.66
N VAL A 78 1.32 -4.12 15.81
CA VAL A 78 2.58 -3.49 16.26
C VAL A 78 2.35 -2.05 16.71
N ALA A 79 1.47 -1.31 16.03
CA ALA A 79 1.14 0.07 16.40
C ALA A 79 0.43 0.17 17.76
N LEU A 80 -0.31 -0.85 18.21
CA LEU A 80 -0.95 -0.86 19.54
C LEU A 80 0.07 -0.76 20.69
N THR A 81 1.27 -1.26 20.49
CA THR A 81 2.35 -1.23 21.50
C THR A 81 3.16 0.06 21.49
N ARG A 82 2.97 0.91 20.47
CA ARG A 82 3.74 2.16 20.25
C ARG A 82 2.86 3.39 20.42
N ARG A 83 2.21 3.55 21.57
CA ARG A 83 1.24 4.64 21.81
C ARG A 83 1.78 6.06 21.58
N ASP A 84 3.11 6.27 21.64
CA ASP A 84 3.77 7.57 21.52
C ASP A 84 4.81 7.65 20.38
N ALA A 85 4.91 6.62 19.53
CA ALA A 85 5.87 6.66 18.43
C ALA A 85 5.27 7.38 17.22
N ALA A 86 6.08 8.24 16.59
CA ALA A 86 5.71 8.86 15.33
C ALA A 86 5.35 7.79 14.28
N PRO A 87 4.34 8.02 13.44
CA PRO A 87 3.94 7.08 12.40
C PRO A 87 5.13 6.70 11.50
N THR A 88 5.27 5.40 11.24
CA THR A 88 6.29 4.86 10.34
C THR A 88 5.67 3.84 9.39
N GLY A 89 6.31 3.58 8.27
CA GLY A 89 5.83 2.61 7.28
C GLY A 89 5.41 3.26 5.98
N THR A 90 4.61 2.57 5.16
CA THR A 90 4.15 3.08 3.86
C THR A 90 2.73 3.58 3.95
N LEU A 91 2.50 4.83 3.55
CA LEU A 91 1.18 5.44 3.37
C LEU A 91 0.85 5.50 1.87
N ARG A 92 -0.17 4.76 1.44
CA ARG A 92 -0.62 4.69 0.04
C ARG A 92 -1.86 5.55 -0.13
N ILE A 93 -1.73 6.65 -0.87
CA ILE A 93 -2.82 7.60 -1.11
C ILE A 93 -3.24 7.50 -2.58
N GLY A 94 -4.52 7.29 -2.81
CA GLY A 94 -5.13 7.44 -4.13
C GLY A 94 -5.62 8.87 -4.35
N MET A 95 -5.53 9.35 -5.58
CA MET A 95 -6.00 10.69 -5.93
C MET A 95 -6.66 10.69 -7.30
N SER A 96 -7.79 11.38 -7.44
CA SER A 96 -8.41 11.54 -8.75
C SER A 96 -7.59 12.51 -9.61
N HIS A 97 -7.52 12.24 -10.92
CA HIS A 97 -6.79 13.09 -11.88
C HIS A 97 -7.27 14.56 -11.92
N ALA A 98 -8.47 14.82 -11.42
CA ALA A 98 -9.04 16.17 -11.39
C ALA A 98 -8.52 17.06 -10.25
N ILE A 99 -7.76 16.48 -9.30
CA ILE A 99 -7.14 17.22 -8.21
C ILE A 99 -5.77 17.68 -8.72
N GLY A 100 -5.67 18.99 -8.99
CA GLY A 100 -4.48 19.57 -9.61
C GLY A 100 -3.19 19.28 -8.84
N ASP A 101 -2.10 19.11 -9.56
CA ASP A 101 -0.78 18.72 -9.05
C ASP A 101 -0.22 19.62 -7.95
N ILE A 102 -0.66 20.89 -7.91
CA ILE A 102 -0.15 21.91 -6.98
C ILE A 102 -0.55 21.61 -5.53
N ILE A 103 -1.83 21.28 -5.29
CA ILE A 103 -2.33 20.98 -3.92
C ILE A 103 -1.68 19.70 -3.39
N LEU A 104 -1.43 18.74 -4.27
CA LEU A 104 -0.82 17.48 -3.93
C LEU A 104 0.62 17.66 -3.44
N VAL A 105 1.43 18.42 -4.15
CA VAL A 105 2.85 18.61 -3.82
C VAL A 105 2.98 19.21 -2.43
N GLU A 106 2.24 20.28 -2.15
CA GLU A 106 2.26 20.95 -0.84
C GLU A 106 1.80 20.03 0.29
N ALA A 107 0.70 19.28 0.08
CA ALA A 107 0.20 18.34 1.08
C ALA A 107 1.19 17.20 1.38
N ILE A 108 1.85 16.66 0.34
CA ILE A 108 2.87 15.62 0.53
C ILE A 108 4.10 16.17 1.22
N GLU A 109 4.56 17.36 0.87
CA GLU A 109 5.68 18.00 1.56
C GLU A 109 5.38 18.23 3.04
N GLN A 110 4.20 18.72 3.38
CA GLN A 110 3.77 18.91 4.77
C GLN A 110 3.72 17.58 5.53
N LEU A 111 3.14 16.53 4.92
CA LEU A 111 3.10 15.19 5.52
C LEU A 111 4.50 14.61 5.71
N SER A 112 5.39 14.75 4.71
CA SER A 112 6.76 14.25 4.79
C SER A 112 7.58 14.97 5.86
N ARG A 113 7.36 16.27 6.05
CA ARG A 113 8.00 17.05 7.11
C ARG A 113 7.46 16.67 8.49
N ALA A 114 6.13 16.48 8.62
CA ALA A 114 5.50 16.13 9.88
C ALA A 114 5.80 14.69 10.31
N PHE A 115 5.96 13.78 9.36
CA PHE A 115 6.13 12.35 9.60
C PHE A 115 7.28 11.77 8.75
N PRO A 116 8.54 12.07 9.08
CA PRO A 116 9.71 11.67 8.28
C PRO A 116 9.93 10.14 8.21
N GLY A 117 9.26 9.38 9.07
CA GLY A 117 9.27 7.91 9.05
C GLY A 117 8.28 7.27 8.07
N LEU A 118 7.45 8.08 7.37
CA LEU A 118 6.48 7.56 6.38
C LEU A 118 7.07 7.56 4.97
N ASP A 119 6.97 6.40 4.30
CA ASP A 119 7.14 6.26 2.85
C ASP A 119 5.81 6.56 2.17
N ILE A 120 5.61 7.80 1.70
CA ILE A 120 4.35 8.24 1.11
C ILE A 120 4.34 7.88 -0.37
N ARG A 121 3.32 7.12 -0.78
CA ARG A 121 3.10 6.71 -2.17
C ARG A 121 1.79 7.22 -2.67
N VAL A 122 1.83 7.98 -3.75
CA VAL A 122 0.64 8.52 -4.39
C VAL A 122 0.38 7.80 -5.70
N ARG A 123 -0.89 7.49 -5.95
CA ARG A 123 -1.37 6.92 -7.21
C ARG A 123 -2.53 7.74 -7.73
N ALA A 124 -2.41 8.20 -8.97
CA ALA A 124 -3.51 8.82 -9.69
C ALA A 124 -4.37 7.73 -10.36
N ASP A 125 -5.70 7.82 -10.20
CA ASP A 125 -6.67 6.93 -10.84
C ASP A 125 -8.04 7.64 -10.91
N ARG A 126 -9.04 6.98 -11.49
CA ARG A 126 -10.43 7.47 -11.51
C ARG A 126 -11.07 7.28 -10.13
N GLY A 127 -11.99 8.16 -9.77
CA GLY A 127 -12.61 8.18 -8.44
C GLY A 127 -13.33 6.89 -8.05
N ASP A 128 -14.03 6.24 -9.00
CA ASP A 128 -14.68 4.95 -8.83
C ASP A 128 -13.66 3.83 -8.49
N HIS A 129 -12.59 3.73 -9.26
CA HIS A 129 -11.51 2.75 -9.02
C HIS A 129 -10.78 2.98 -7.69
N LEU A 130 -10.64 4.24 -7.27
CA LEU A 130 -9.99 4.58 -6.01
C LEU A 130 -10.76 4.05 -4.79
N ALA A 131 -12.11 4.12 -4.83
CA ALA A 131 -12.95 3.60 -3.77
C ALA A 131 -12.80 2.06 -3.63
N ASP A 132 -12.81 1.35 -4.76
CA ASP A 132 -12.61 -0.10 -4.77
C ASP A 132 -11.24 -0.49 -4.23
N ARG A 133 -10.19 0.25 -4.59
CA ARG A 133 -8.82 0.01 -4.10
C ARG A 133 -8.65 0.28 -2.61
N VAL A 134 -9.36 1.28 -2.05
CA VAL A 134 -9.39 1.49 -0.60
C VAL A 134 -10.12 0.34 0.08
N SER A 135 -11.24 -0.13 -0.49
CA SER A 135 -12.01 -1.27 0.02
C SER A 135 -11.21 -2.58 -0.02
N ALA A 136 -10.50 -2.81 -1.12
CA ALA A 136 -9.61 -3.97 -1.29
C ALA A 136 -8.34 -3.87 -0.44
N GLY A 137 -8.12 -2.69 0.15
CA GLY A 137 -6.95 -2.48 0.94
C GLY A 137 -5.66 -2.26 0.15
N GLU A 138 -5.72 -1.93 -1.12
CA GLU A 138 -4.55 -1.54 -1.93
C GLU A 138 -4.09 -0.11 -1.61
N LEU A 139 -5.03 0.74 -1.18
CA LEU A 139 -4.79 2.11 -0.74
C LEU A 139 -5.22 2.26 0.73
N ASP A 140 -4.53 3.12 1.46
CA ASP A 140 -4.87 3.45 2.84
C ASP A 140 -5.91 4.56 2.91
N ALA A 141 -5.89 5.47 1.92
CA ALA A 141 -6.84 6.56 1.75
C ALA A 141 -6.96 6.95 0.28
N ALA A 142 -8.05 7.62 -0.08
CA ALA A 142 -8.21 8.24 -1.39
C ALA A 142 -8.83 9.63 -1.26
N ILE A 143 -8.35 10.56 -2.10
CA ILE A 143 -8.90 11.90 -2.25
C ILE A 143 -9.59 11.94 -3.61
N VAL A 144 -10.91 12.16 -3.59
CA VAL A 144 -11.75 12.18 -4.79
C VAL A 144 -12.57 13.46 -4.82
N ILE A 145 -12.75 14.02 -6.01
CA ILE A 145 -13.75 15.07 -6.23
C ILE A 145 -15.08 14.36 -6.47
N MET A 146 -16.06 14.64 -5.63
CA MET A 146 -17.39 14.08 -5.78
C MET A 146 -18.27 15.09 -6.52
N ALA A 147 -19.01 14.62 -7.51
CA ALA A 147 -20.10 15.41 -8.09
C ALA A 147 -21.21 15.59 -7.03
N PRO A 148 -21.96 16.70 -7.07
CA PRO A 148 -22.97 17.03 -6.05
C PRO A 148 -24.08 15.97 -5.88
N ASP A 149 -24.29 15.16 -6.90
CA ASP A 149 -25.30 14.10 -6.99
C ASP A 149 -24.77 12.70 -6.57
N MET A 150 -23.48 12.55 -6.37
CA MET A 150 -22.91 11.31 -5.86
C MET A 150 -23.18 11.17 -4.36
N ARG A 151 -23.92 10.13 -3.99
CA ARG A 151 -24.03 9.75 -2.58
C ARG A 151 -22.64 9.37 -2.06
N PRO A 152 -22.23 9.91 -0.89
CA PRO A 152 -21.01 9.42 -0.26
C PRO A 152 -21.19 7.91 -0.02
N MET A 153 -20.35 7.11 -0.63
CA MET A 153 -20.17 5.73 -0.19
C MET A 153 -19.82 5.81 1.30
N ALA A 154 -20.47 4.99 2.12
CA ALA A 154 -20.24 4.98 3.55
C ALA A 154 -18.73 5.04 3.83
N PRO A 155 -18.28 5.83 4.82
CA PRO A 155 -16.88 5.94 5.12
C PRO A 155 -16.36 4.55 5.44
N LEU A 156 -15.56 3.98 4.54
CA LEU A 156 -14.80 2.77 4.79
C LEU A 156 -13.67 3.13 5.75
N ILE A 157 -14.05 3.48 6.97
CA ILE A 157 -13.14 3.61 8.09
C ILE A 157 -12.80 2.18 8.47
N GLY A 158 -11.64 1.71 8.01
CA GLY A 158 -11.00 0.60 8.67
C GLY A 158 -10.99 0.94 10.16
N ARG A 159 -11.48 0.04 11.01
CA ARG A 159 -11.59 0.24 12.46
C ARG A 159 -10.21 0.41 13.09
N GLY A 160 -9.67 1.61 12.99
CA GLY A 160 -8.62 2.12 13.83
C GLY A 160 -9.23 3.12 14.82
N PRO A 161 -8.60 3.46 15.95
CA PRO A 161 -9.20 4.31 16.98
C PRO A 161 -9.57 5.66 16.38
N ARG A 162 -10.86 5.93 16.44
CA ARG A 162 -11.62 7.13 16.08
C ARG A 162 -10.79 8.42 15.91
N ARG A 163 -10.74 8.94 14.69
CA ARG A 163 -10.94 10.35 14.29
C ARG A 163 -10.68 10.49 12.79
N GLY A 164 -11.68 10.21 11.99
CA GLY A 164 -11.73 10.62 10.59
C GLY A 164 -12.34 12.02 10.53
N ALA A 165 -11.55 13.04 10.23
CA ALA A 165 -12.07 14.35 9.89
C ALA A 165 -12.33 14.37 8.38
N PHE A 166 -13.59 14.46 7.98
CA PHE A 166 -13.97 14.89 6.64
C PHE A 166 -13.89 16.41 6.60
N ALA A 167 -12.90 16.98 5.94
CA ALA A 167 -12.91 18.38 5.59
C ALA A 167 -13.77 18.57 4.34
N ARG A 168 -14.96 19.18 4.48
CA ARG A 168 -15.66 19.82 3.36
C ARG A 168 -14.91 21.12 3.10
N MET A 169 -14.29 21.22 1.95
CA MET A 169 -13.96 22.53 1.38
C MET A 169 -15.19 23.02 0.62
N GLY A 170 -15.80 24.10 1.10
CA GLY A 170 -16.84 24.87 0.41
C GLY A 170 -16.26 25.74 -0.69
#